data_a39111a35e257ee67b2d36571f20e481
#
_entry.id   a39111a35e257ee67b2d36571f20e481
#
_cell.length_a   1.000
_cell.length_b   1.000
_cell.length_c   1.000
_cell.angle_alpha   90.00
_cell.angle_beta   90.00
_cell.angle_gamma   90.00
#
_symmetry.space_group_name_H-M   'P 1'
#
loop_
_entity.id
_entity.type
_entity.pdbx_description
1 polymer ?
#
loop_
_entity_poly.entity_id
_entity_poly.type
_entity_poly.pdbx_seq_one_letter_code
_entity_poly.pdbx_strand_id
1 'polypeptide(L)'
;GDILISADGVPFERYDGDLLTSIVDARQVSVLRDGEAASVYIPEDMMNRLLADSVRFASFRFPYVVDSLIVGYPAASAGLQVGDSITHLDGKSISYYDFKEEMLKRKKANASHEVTLTYVRNGVTDTLSMITNADYEIGVAARTATDKLLPVVRKEYSFRYSLPAC
;
A
#
# COMPACT_ATOMS: atom_id res chain seq x y z
N GLY A 1 -5.50 -2.02 6.78
CA GLY A 1 -5.12 -3.36 6.31
C GLY A 1 -4.29 -4.09 7.34
N ASP A 2 -4.27 -5.39 7.28
CA ASP A 2 -3.55 -6.24 8.23
C ASP A 2 -2.03 -6.18 8.00
N ILE A 3 -1.25 -6.30 9.08
CA ILE A 3 0.20 -6.50 9.02
C ILE A 3 0.44 -8.01 9.19
N LEU A 4 1.12 -8.63 8.21
CA LEU A 4 1.47 -10.04 8.26
C LEU A 4 2.57 -10.27 9.29
N ILE A 5 2.38 -11.24 10.20
CA ILE A 5 3.33 -11.56 11.29
C ILE A 5 4.01 -12.91 11.04
N SER A 6 3.23 -13.97 10.85
CA SER A 6 3.77 -15.34 10.70
C SER A 6 2.81 -16.25 9.94
N ALA A 7 3.33 -17.32 9.35
CA ALA A 7 2.58 -18.44 8.80
C ALA A 7 2.85 -19.70 9.62
N ASP A 8 1.81 -20.34 10.13
CA ASP A 8 1.90 -21.53 11.04
C ASP A 8 2.94 -21.37 12.15
N GLY A 9 3.06 -20.15 12.71
CA GLY A 9 4.02 -19.82 13.75
C GLY A 9 5.44 -19.48 13.28
N VAL A 10 5.75 -19.58 12.00
CA VAL A 10 7.03 -19.15 11.41
C VAL A 10 6.96 -17.67 11.06
N PRO A 11 7.78 -16.80 11.67
CA PRO A 11 7.73 -15.35 11.43
C PRO A 11 8.12 -15.00 9.99
N PHE A 12 7.47 -13.98 9.45
CA PHE A 12 7.92 -13.35 8.21
C PHE A 12 9.04 -12.36 8.51
N GLU A 13 10.24 -12.65 8.02
CA GLU A 13 11.40 -11.76 8.21
C GLU A 13 11.47 -10.67 7.14
N ARG A 14 10.92 -10.92 5.95
CA ARG A 14 11.01 -10.03 4.80
C ARG A 14 9.93 -10.33 3.77
N TYR A 15 9.73 -9.36 2.90
CA TYR A 15 8.88 -9.50 1.73
C TYR A 15 9.73 -9.96 0.55
N ASP A 16 9.70 -11.25 0.22
CA ASP A 16 10.41 -11.87 -0.90
C ASP A 16 9.48 -12.79 -1.71
N GLY A 17 10.05 -13.50 -2.68
CA GLY A 17 9.29 -14.42 -3.53
C GLY A 17 8.64 -15.59 -2.78
N ASP A 18 9.20 -15.96 -1.64
CA ASP A 18 8.75 -17.11 -0.85
C ASP A 18 7.58 -16.75 0.08
N LEU A 19 7.33 -15.46 0.32
CA LEU A 19 6.26 -15.01 1.21
C LEU A 19 4.89 -15.54 0.76
N LEU A 20 4.57 -15.40 -0.53
CA LEU A 20 3.27 -15.84 -1.05
C LEU A 20 3.10 -17.35 -0.92
N THR A 21 4.13 -18.11 -1.24
CA THR A 21 4.15 -19.57 -1.08
C THR A 21 3.96 -19.95 0.38
N SER A 22 4.70 -19.33 1.28
CA SER A 22 4.58 -19.57 2.73
C SER A 22 3.18 -19.31 3.26
N ILE A 23 2.48 -18.30 2.73
CA ILE A 23 1.10 -18.00 3.13
C ILE A 23 0.12 -19.02 2.55
N VAL A 24 0.26 -19.38 1.27
CA VAL A 24 -0.68 -20.26 0.60
C VAL A 24 -0.58 -21.70 1.12
N ASP A 25 0.62 -22.14 1.51
CA ASP A 25 0.86 -23.46 2.06
C ASP A 25 0.53 -23.57 3.55
N ALA A 26 0.33 -22.43 4.23
CA ALA A 26 -0.01 -22.40 5.64
C ALA A 26 -1.48 -22.76 5.89
N ARG A 27 -1.76 -23.29 7.07
CA ARG A 27 -3.13 -23.46 7.58
C ARG A 27 -3.67 -22.17 8.19
N GLN A 28 -2.76 -21.38 8.78
CA GLN A 28 -3.10 -20.20 9.52
C GLN A 28 -2.02 -19.14 9.36
N VAL A 29 -2.44 -17.89 9.18
CA VAL A 29 -1.57 -16.71 9.19
C VAL A 29 -1.93 -15.84 10.38
N SER A 30 -0.92 -15.49 11.18
CA SER A 30 -1.07 -14.50 12.23
C SER A 30 -0.86 -13.10 11.65
N VAL A 31 -1.76 -12.19 12.00
CA VAL A 31 -1.76 -10.81 11.52
C VAL A 31 -1.95 -9.84 12.69
N LEU A 32 -1.52 -8.61 12.49
CA LEU A 32 -1.90 -7.50 13.36
C LEU A 32 -2.96 -6.67 12.63
N ARG A 33 -4.17 -6.64 13.17
CA ARG A 33 -5.32 -5.90 12.65
C ARG A 33 -5.69 -4.80 13.64
N ASP A 34 -5.62 -3.56 13.22
CA ASP A 34 -5.90 -2.38 14.05
C ASP A 34 -5.13 -2.35 15.39
N GLY A 35 -3.92 -2.93 15.39
CA GLY A 35 -3.05 -3.03 16.56
C GLY A 35 -3.27 -4.28 17.43
N GLU A 36 -4.26 -5.12 17.10
CA GLU A 36 -4.55 -6.36 17.81
C GLU A 36 -4.12 -7.60 17.03
N ALA A 37 -3.62 -8.61 17.74
CA ALA A 37 -3.24 -9.87 17.11
C ALA A 37 -4.50 -10.66 16.70
N ALA A 38 -4.53 -11.10 15.46
CA ALA A 38 -5.61 -11.92 14.91
C ALA A 38 -5.04 -13.08 14.10
N SER A 39 -5.81 -14.16 13.98
CA SER A 39 -5.47 -15.33 13.18
C SER A 39 -6.44 -15.47 12.02
N VAL A 40 -5.89 -15.68 10.83
CA VAL A 40 -6.65 -15.89 9.58
C VAL A 40 -6.37 -17.30 9.10
N TYR A 41 -7.41 -18.11 8.96
CA TYR A 41 -7.30 -19.44 8.36
C TYR A 41 -7.24 -19.33 6.85
N ILE A 42 -6.30 -20.05 6.26
CA ILE A 42 -6.10 -20.10 4.81
C ILE A 42 -6.90 -21.28 4.26
N PRO A 43 -7.85 -21.05 3.34
CA PRO A 43 -8.61 -22.13 2.73
C PRO A 43 -7.72 -22.97 1.79
N GLU A 44 -7.97 -24.27 1.72
CA GLU A 44 -7.20 -25.21 0.88
C GLU A 44 -7.21 -24.85 -0.62
N ASP A 45 -8.24 -24.15 -1.08
CA ASP A 45 -8.38 -23.68 -2.47
C ASP A 45 -7.82 -22.26 -2.71
N MET A 46 -7.06 -21.71 -1.75
CA MET A 46 -6.54 -20.34 -1.79
C MET A 46 -5.77 -20.04 -3.09
N MET A 47 -4.89 -20.92 -3.50
CA MET A 47 -4.12 -20.76 -4.75
C MET A 47 -5.05 -20.63 -5.96
N ASN A 48 -6.07 -21.47 -6.05
CA ASN A 48 -7.02 -21.47 -7.16
C ASN A 48 -7.81 -20.15 -7.19
N ARG A 49 -8.20 -19.63 -6.02
CA ARG A 49 -8.88 -18.33 -5.91
C ARG A 49 -7.98 -17.18 -6.35
N LEU A 50 -6.72 -17.17 -5.93
CA LEU A 50 -5.75 -16.14 -6.34
C LEU A 50 -5.52 -16.13 -7.85
N LEU A 51 -5.45 -17.29 -8.48
CA LEU A 51 -5.30 -17.42 -9.92
C LEU A 51 -6.54 -17.00 -10.70
N ALA A 52 -7.73 -17.29 -10.17
CA ALA A 52 -9.00 -16.96 -10.82
C ALA A 52 -9.30 -15.45 -10.80
N ASP A 53 -9.03 -14.79 -9.68
CA ASP A 53 -9.46 -13.40 -9.45
C ASP A 53 -8.42 -12.36 -9.88
N SER A 54 -7.19 -12.75 -10.23
CA SER A 54 -6.07 -11.83 -10.53
C SER A 54 -5.86 -10.77 -9.43
N VAL A 55 -6.26 -11.10 -8.19
CA VAL A 55 -6.20 -10.17 -7.05
C VAL A 55 -4.80 -10.16 -6.47
N ARG A 56 -4.26 -8.99 -6.19
CA ARG A 56 -3.05 -8.87 -5.37
C ARG A 56 -3.39 -9.26 -3.94
N PHE A 57 -2.89 -10.40 -3.51
CA PHE A 57 -3.12 -10.92 -2.17
C PHE A 57 -2.41 -10.10 -1.09
N ALA A 58 -1.17 -9.70 -1.34
CA ALA A 58 -0.38 -8.86 -0.46
C ALA A 58 0.43 -7.86 -1.27
N SER A 59 0.61 -6.66 -0.74
CA SER A 59 1.44 -5.63 -1.34
C SER A 59 2.04 -4.73 -0.26
N PHE A 60 3.14 -4.07 -0.58
CA PHE A 60 3.67 -3.05 0.30
C PHE A 60 2.65 -1.92 0.50
N ARG A 61 2.48 -1.47 1.73
CA ARG A 61 1.79 -0.21 2.02
C ARG A 61 2.77 0.93 1.82
N PHE A 62 2.80 1.49 0.63
CA PHE A 62 3.59 2.68 0.38
C PHE A 62 2.92 3.90 0.99
N PRO A 63 3.66 4.74 1.74
CA PRO A 63 3.16 6.04 2.11
C PRO A 63 2.85 6.85 0.84
N TYR A 64 1.78 7.63 0.85
CA TYR A 64 1.42 8.46 -0.29
C TYR A 64 2.17 9.79 -0.23
N VAL A 65 3.43 9.79 -0.65
CA VAL A 65 4.27 10.98 -0.69
C VAL A 65 4.17 11.62 -2.07
N VAL A 66 3.91 12.91 -2.10
CA VAL A 66 3.85 13.72 -3.34
C VAL A 66 5.25 13.83 -3.93
N ASP A 67 5.45 13.27 -5.13
CA ASP A 67 6.70 13.39 -5.89
C ASP A 67 6.64 14.54 -6.90
N SER A 68 5.51 14.70 -7.56
CA SER A 68 5.24 15.84 -8.43
C SER A 68 3.75 16.15 -8.50
N LEU A 69 3.42 17.36 -8.94
CA LEU A 69 2.06 17.85 -9.14
C LEU A 69 1.85 18.17 -10.61
N ILE A 70 0.69 17.78 -11.13
CA ILE A 70 0.30 18.07 -12.50
C ILE A 70 -0.36 19.45 -12.52
N VAL A 71 0.20 20.36 -13.31
CA VAL A 71 -0.32 21.73 -13.45
C VAL A 71 -1.74 21.68 -14.04
N GLY A 72 -2.64 22.48 -13.45
CA GLY A 72 -4.05 22.52 -13.86
C GLY A 72 -4.94 21.48 -13.18
N TYR A 73 -4.37 20.60 -12.35
CA TYR A 73 -5.14 19.66 -11.55
C TYR A 73 -5.44 20.21 -10.14
N PRO A 74 -6.47 19.67 -9.47
CA PRO A 74 -6.97 20.18 -8.19
C PRO A 74 -5.93 20.27 -7.08
N ALA A 75 -5.04 19.27 -6.94
CA ALA A 75 -4.05 19.23 -5.87
C ALA A 75 -3.10 20.42 -5.89
N ALA A 76 -2.65 20.84 -7.08
CA ALA A 76 -1.77 22.01 -7.24
C ALA A 76 -2.48 23.29 -6.82
N SER A 77 -3.74 23.46 -7.23
CA SER A 77 -4.57 24.63 -6.90
C SER A 77 -4.97 24.67 -5.43
N ALA A 78 -5.12 23.50 -4.78
CA ALA A 78 -5.46 23.39 -3.36
C ALA A 78 -4.27 23.64 -2.42
N GLY A 79 -3.03 23.74 -2.95
CA GLY A 79 -1.84 24.07 -2.17
C GLY A 79 -1.04 22.88 -1.65
N LEU A 80 -1.27 21.67 -2.17
CA LEU A 80 -0.34 20.56 -1.96
C LEU A 80 1.04 20.89 -2.54
N GLN A 81 2.09 20.33 -1.95
CA GLN A 81 3.48 20.56 -2.36
C GLN A 81 4.22 19.22 -2.50
N VAL A 82 5.28 19.24 -3.28
CA VAL A 82 6.21 18.11 -3.38
C VAL A 82 6.81 17.82 -1.99
N GLY A 83 6.81 16.55 -1.60
CA GLY A 83 7.26 16.10 -0.29
C GLY A 83 6.16 15.96 0.75
N ASP A 84 4.94 16.47 0.52
CA ASP A 84 3.80 16.21 1.41
C ASP A 84 3.51 14.71 1.49
N SER A 85 3.28 14.21 2.69
CA SER A 85 2.84 12.84 2.93
C SER A 85 1.34 12.83 3.23
N ILE A 86 0.54 12.37 2.27
CA ILE A 86 -0.91 12.25 2.44
C ILE A 86 -1.19 11.03 3.31
N THR A 87 -1.86 11.23 4.43
CA THR A 87 -2.08 10.20 5.45
C THR A 87 -3.54 9.78 5.58
N HIS A 88 -4.48 10.70 5.28
CA HIS A 88 -5.91 10.38 5.35
C HIS A 88 -6.67 10.98 4.16
N LEU A 89 -7.75 10.28 3.79
CA LEU A 89 -8.78 10.73 2.86
C LEU A 89 -10.11 10.68 3.60
N ASP A 90 -10.79 11.84 3.74
CA ASP A 90 -12.05 12.02 4.47
C ASP A 90 -12.02 11.41 5.88
N GLY A 91 -10.91 11.64 6.60
CA GLY A 91 -10.67 11.13 7.94
C GLY A 91 -10.26 9.66 8.04
N LYS A 92 -10.27 8.90 6.94
CA LYS A 92 -9.82 7.51 6.90
C LYS A 92 -8.34 7.43 6.55
N SER A 93 -7.55 6.73 7.37
CA SER A 93 -6.12 6.48 7.09
C SER A 93 -5.95 5.71 5.78
N ILE A 94 -5.03 6.17 4.94
CA ILE A 94 -4.79 5.62 3.61
C ILE A 94 -3.30 5.44 3.32
N SER A 95 -3.00 4.47 2.47
CA SER A 95 -1.76 4.35 1.71
C SER A 95 -1.98 4.80 0.26
N TYR A 96 -0.92 4.80 -0.54
CA TYR A 96 -1.02 5.12 -1.96
C TYR A 96 -2.01 4.23 -2.72
N TYR A 97 -2.01 2.93 -2.43
CA TYR A 97 -2.92 1.99 -3.10
C TYR A 97 -4.36 2.14 -2.58
N ASP A 98 -4.54 2.36 -1.28
CA ASP A 98 -5.86 2.60 -0.68
C ASP A 98 -6.51 3.85 -1.31
N PHE A 99 -5.72 4.92 -1.53
CA PHE A 99 -6.21 6.12 -2.20
C PHE A 99 -6.72 5.82 -3.61
N LYS A 100 -5.92 5.13 -4.43
CA LYS A 100 -6.33 4.77 -5.80
C LYS A 100 -7.60 3.93 -5.83
N GLU A 101 -7.69 2.95 -4.94
CA GLU A 101 -8.84 2.07 -4.85
C GLU A 101 -10.11 2.85 -4.44
N GLU A 102 -9.99 3.75 -3.46
CA GLU A 102 -11.10 4.58 -3.01
C GLU A 102 -11.59 5.53 -4.10
N MET A 103 -10.69 6.18 -4.83
CA MET A 103 -11.05 7.04 -5.96
C MET A 103 -11.74 6.26 -7.08
N LEU A 104 -11.29 5.03 -7.35
CA LEU A 104 -11.96 4.15 -8.33
C LEU A 104 -13.37 3.73 -7.86
N LYS A 105 -13.56 3.44 -6.58
CA LYS A 105 -14.89 3.15 -5.99
C LYS A 105 -15.82 4.35 -6.13
N ARG A 106 -15.33 5.56 -5.85
CA ARG A 106 -16.11 6.81 -6.02
C ARG A 106 -16.51 7.03 -7.47
N LYS A 107 -15.59 6.82 -8.41
CA LYS A 107 -15.87 6.92 -9.85
C LYS A 107 -16.97 5.94 -10.28
N LYS A 108 -16.90 4.68 -9.85
CA LYS A 108 -17.92 3.67 -10.15
C LYS A 108 -19.29 4.00 -9.55
N ALA A 109 -19.29 4.59 -8.36
CA ALA A 109 -20.52 4.96 -7.65
C ALA A 109 -21.06 6.33 -8.06
N ASN A 110 -20.39 7.06 -8.94
CA ASN A 110 -20.69 8.47 -9.28
C ASN A 110 -20.92 9.31 -8.02
N ALA A 111 -19.99 9.17 -7.04
CA ALA A 111 -20.07 9.81 -5.74
C ALA A 111 -19.65 11.29 -5.81
N SER A 112 -19.66 11.97 -4.65
CA SER A 112 -19.20 13.36 -4.56
C SER A 112 -17.74 13.50 -5.02
N HIS A 113 -17.45 14.55 -5.77
CA HIS A 113 -16.10 14.97 -6.15
C HIS A 113 -15.35 15.69 -5.04
N GLU A 114 -16.03 16.11 -3.99
CA GLU A 114 -15.41 16.75 -2.83
C GLU A 114 -14.62 15.71 -2.01
N VAL A 115 -13.39 16.07 -1.68
CA VAL A 115 -12.49 15.23 -0.88
C VAL A 115 -11.72 16.10 0.11
N THR A 116 -11.50 15.56 1.31
CA THR A 116 -10.67 16.17 2.34
C THR A 116 -9.43 15.31 2.54
N LEU A 117 -8.25 15.90 2.37
CA LEU A 117 -6.97 15.24 2.57
C LEU A 117 -6.33 15.74 3.86
N THR A 118 -5.86 14.82 4.70
CA THR A 118 -4.90 15.13 5.77
C THR A 118 -3.51 14.77 5.29
N TYR A 119 -2.56 15.67 5.48
CA TYR A 119 -1.17 15.46 5.05
C TYR A 119 -0.19 15.93 6.12
N VAL A 120 1.03 15.45 6.04
CA VAL A 120 2.15 15.88 6.88
C VAL A 120 3.16 16.59 6.00
N ARG A 121 3.50 17.84 6.36
CA ARG A 121 4.51 18.69 5.74
C ARG A 121 5.52 19.11 6.79
N ASN A 122 6.81 18.75 6.61
CA ASN A 122 7.87 19.08 7.56
C ASN A 122 7.55 18.69 9.02
N GLY A 123 6.89 17.55 9.22
CA GLY A 123 6.49 17.06 10.54
C GLY A 123 5.21 17.69 11.12
N VAL A 124 4.60 18.66 10.43
CA VAL A 124 3.34 19.27 10.84
C VAL A 124 2.19 18.65 10.07
N THR A 125 1.15 18.24 10.79
CA THR A 125 -0.10 17.71 10.20
C THR A 125 -1.03 18.86 9.88
N ASP A 126 -1.57 18.86 8.66
CA ASP A 126 -2.55 19.84 8.21
C ASP A 126 -3.62 19.16 7.32
N THR A 127 -4.68 19.88 7.01
CA THR A 127 -5.82 19.36 6.25
C THR A 127 -6.23 20.36 5.18
N LEU A 128 -6.59 19.84 4.00
CA LEU A 128 -7.13 20.65 2.92
C LEU A 128 -8.30 19.93 2.24
N SER A 129 -9.25 20.71 1.72
CA SER A 129 -10.36 20.21 0.94
C SER A 129 -10.23 20.65 -0.52
N MET A 130 -10.63 19.79 -1.44
CA MET A 130 -10.64 20.08 -2.87
C MET A 130 -11.76 19.32 -3.58
N ILE A 131 -12.05 19.78 -4.81
CA ILE A 131 -12.95 19.07 -5.73
C ILE A 131 -12.08 18.38 -6.77
N THR A 132 -12.22 17.06 -6.91
CA THR A 132 -11.50 16.29 -7.95
C THR A 132 -11.97 16.70 -9.35
N ASN A 133 -11.20 16.36 -10.38
CA ASN A 133 -11.65 16.53 -11.75
C ASN A 133 -12.78 15.53 -12.11
N ALA A 134 -13.32 15.61 -13.33
CA ALA A 134 -14.39 14.74 -13.82
C ALA A 134 -14.02 13.24 -13.79
N ASP A 135 -12.74 12.91 -13.79
CA ASP A 135 -12.22 11.56 -13.75
C ASP A 135 -11.87 11.06 -12.33
N TYR A 136 -12.21 11.85 -11.31
CA TYR A 136 -11.88 11.59 -9.90
C TYR A 136 -10.37 11.59 -9.64
N GLU A 137 -9.63 12.41 -10.34
CA GLU A 137 -8.19 12.57 -10.18
C GLU A 137 -7.87 13.89 -9.50
N ILE A 138 -6.79 13.90 -8.71
CA ILE A 138 -6.28 15.10 -8.03
C ILE A 138 -5.00 15.65 -8.66
N GLY A 139 -4.34 14.87 -9.54
CA GLY A 139 -3.14 15.28 -10.26
C GLY A 139 -1.86 15.20 -9.44
N VAL A 140 -1.70 14.15 -8.65
CA VAL A 140 -0.50 13.86 -7.87
C VAL A 140 0.21 12.64 -8.44
N ALA A 141 1.48 12.78 -8.78
CA ALA A 141 2.37 11.63 -8.95
C ALA A 141 2.98 11.27 -7.59
N ALA A 142 2.83 10.01 -7.18
CA ALA A 142 3.36 9.54 -5.92
C ALA A 142 4.81 9.07 -6.07
N ARG A 143 5.59 9.28 -5.03
CA ARG A 143 6.92 8.69 -4.93
C ARG A 143 6.79 7.18 -4.73
N THR A 144 7.27 6.39 -5.68
CA THR A 144 7.19 4.92 -5.67
C THR A 144 8.56 4.23 -5.63
N ALA A 145 9.64 5.00 -5.52
CA ALA A 145 10.99 4.46 -5.39
C ALA A 145 11.11 3.69 -4.06
N THR A 146 11.09 2.37 -4.13
CA THR A 146 11.08 1.46 -2.97
C THR A 146 12.31 1.60 -2.10
N ASP A 147 13.47 1.86 -2.70
CA ASP A 147 14.76 2.07 -2.02
C ASP A 147 14.77 3.32 -1.12
N LYS A 148 13.90 4.29 -1.39
CA LYS A 148 13.75 5.53 -0.61
C LYS A 148 12.63 5.50 0.41
N LEU A 149 11.70 4.56 0.28
CA LEU A 149 10.49 4.48 1.10
C LEU A 149 10.51 3.32 2.09
N LEU A 150 11.31 2.29 1.82
CA LEU A 150 11.38 1.08 2.63
C LEU A 150 12.83 0.81 3.02
N PRO A 151 13.07 0.26 4.23
CA PRO A 151 14.40 -0.20 4.60
C PRO A 151 14.79 -1.40 3.72
N VAL A 152 15.63 -1.16 2.73
CA VAL A 152 16.15 -2.20 1.84
C VAL A 152 17.42 -2.77 2.44
N VAL A 153 17.38 -4.05 2.80
CA VAL A 153 18.58 -4.79 3.22
C VAL A 153 19.18 -5.47 1.98
N ARG A 154 20.36 -5.00 1.57
CA ARG A 154 21.12 -5.68 0.52
C ARG A 154 21.94 -6.80 1.14
N LYS A 155 21.64 -8.05 0.74
CA LYS A 155 22.41 -9.22 1.14
C LYS A 155 23.34 -9.62 0.01
N GLU A 156 24.65 -9.59 0.27
CA GLU A 156 25.66 -10.06 -0.69
C GLU A 156 25.94 -11.53 -0.44
N TYR A 157 25.91 -12.33 -1.50
CA TYR A 157 26.24 -13.74 -1.45
C TYR A 157 27.57 -13.97 -2.16
N SER A 158 28.48 -14.71 -1.53
CA SER A 158 29.66 -15.16 -2.22
C SER A 158 29.30 -16.19 -3.31
N PHE A 159 30.06 -16.25 -4.38
CA PHE A 159 29.81 -17.15 -5.52
C PHE A 159 29.59 -18.63 -5.11
N ARG A 160 30.23 -19.09 -4.01
CA ARG A 160 30.08 -20.46 -3.48
C ARG A 160 28.66 -20.78 -3.01
N TYR A 161 27.88 -19.76 -2.59
CA TYR A 161 26.50 -19.95 -2.12
C TYR A 161 25.45 -19.64 -3.20
N SER A 162 25.90 -19.26 -4.40
CA SER A 162 25.02 -18.94 -5.53
C SER A 162 24.73 -20.17 -6.41
N LEU A 163 25.41 -21.27 -6.20
CA LEU A 163 25.19 -22.51 -6.96
C LEU A 163 24.27 -23.44 -6.16
N PRO A 164 23.24 -24.04 -6.80
CA PRO A 164 22.47 -25.09 -6.16
C PRO A 164 23.40 -26.24 -5.78
N ALA A 165 23.21 -26.81 -4.61
CA ALA A 165 23.91 -28.02 -4.22
C ALA A 165 23.49 -29.13 -5.19
N CYS A 166 24.49 -29.67 -5.94
CA CYS A 166 24.32 -30.86 -6.77
C CYS A 166 24.23 -32.10 -5.89
#